data_e51795ee75d875e47a44715b5980c240
#
_entry.id   e51795ee75d875e47a44715b5980c240
#
_cell.length_a   1.000
_cell.length_b   1.000
_cell.length_c   1.000
_cell.angle_alpha   90.00
_cell.angle_beta   90.00
_cell.angle_gamma   90.00
#
_symmetry.space_group_name_H-M   'P 1'
#
loop_
_entity.id
_entity.type
_entity.pdbx_description
1 polymer ?
#
loop_
_entity_poly.entity_id
_entity_poly.type
_entity_poly.pdbx_seq_one_letter_code
_entity_poly.pdbx_strand_id
1 'polypeptide(L)'
;QLCHFAERGQLDTQISDEAISTLRVGKYYLDFLSGITRPDRWPELRTRALCDSLKWLAHRYDVIILDTAACLESDAELGFAQTGPRRNGATITALEMADHIVLLGNADIIGIPRMIRAYDQMREGACTLRDTAKVHIWLNKVRAEATGRDAERELANTWQRFGPRSPISGFLPYDRKTVDRAWFRGQTLLEYAPRSPLVVGIRKLYVSLGLRKLR
;
A
#
# COMPACT_ATOMS: atom_id res chain seq x y z
N GLN A 1 -15.15 -12.10 -0.02
CA GLN A 1 -16.42 -12.17 0.73
C GLN A 1 -17.06 -10.77 0.85
N LEU A 2 -16.41 -9.74 1.44
CA LEU A 2 -17.01 -8.42 1.67
C LEU A 2 -17.55 -7.79 0.37
N CYS A 3 -16.77 -7.81 -0.72
CA CYS A 3 -17.23 -7.30 -2.02
C CYS A 3 -18.44 -8.08 -2.57
N HIS A 4 -18.55 -9.36 -2.28
CA HIS A 4 -19.71 -10.16 -2.66
C HIS A 4 -20.97 -9.76 -1.89
N PHE A 5 -20.85 -9.42 -0.61
CA PHE A 5 -21.96 -8.84 0.17
C PHE A 5 -22.33 -7.46 -0.35
N ALA A 6 -21.35 -6.64 -0.74
CA ALA A 6 -21.59 -5.33 -1.35
C ALA A 6 -22.38 -5.43 -2.66
N GLU A 7 -22.06 -6.40 -3.53
CA GLU A 7 -22.78 -6.64 -4.78
C GLU A 7 -24.26 -6.99 -4.58
N ARG A 8 -24.57 -7.65 -3.47
CA ARG A 8 -25.93 -8.03 -3.11
C ARG A 8 -26.68 -6.98 -2.30
N GLY A 9 -26.04 -5.84 -2.00
CA GLY A 9 -26.61 -4.82 -1.11
C GLY A 9 -26.78 -5.31 0.34
N GLN A 10 -25.96 -6.29 0.76
CA GLN A 10 -26.04 -6.96 2.06
C GLN A 10 -24.87 -6.58 2.99
N LEU A 11 -24.39 -5.33 2.88
CA LEU A 11 -23.38 -4.79 3.79
C LEU A 11 -24.07 -4.43 5.12
N ASP A 12 -24.39 -5.42 5.91
CA ASP A 12 -24.81 -5.23 7.29
C ASP A 12 -23.71 -5.67 8.28
N THR A 13 -23.85 -5.28 9.55
CA THR A 13 -22.83 -5.48 10.56
C THR A 13 -22.58 -6.96 10.83
N GLN A 14 -23.62 -7.77 10.90
CA GLN A 14 -23.51 -9.16 11.33
C GLN A 14 -22.88 -10.06 10.25
N ILE A 15 -23.31 -9.92 9.00
CA ILE A 15 -22.79 -10.70 7.85
C ILE A 15 -21.39 -10.27 7.48
N SER A 16 -21.11 -8.96 7.59
CA SER A 16 -19.81 -8.41 7.21
C SER A 16 -18.71 -8.75 8.21
N ASP A 17 -19.04 -8.94 9.48
CA ASP A 17 -18.10 -9.34 10.52
C ASP A 17 -17.56 -10.76 10.28
N GLU A 18 -18.31 -11.64 9.63
CA GLU A 18 -17.82 -12.98 9.22
C GLU A 18 -16.67 -12.90 8.17
N ALA A 19 -16.58 -11.81 7.42
CA ALA A 19 -15.52 -11.61 6.44
C ALA A 19 -14.24 -11.03 7.05
N ILE A 20 -14.30 -10.48 8.26
CA ILE A 20 -13.23 -9.80 8.94
C ILE A 20 -12.60 -10.73 9.97
N SER A 21 -11.29 -10.91 9.89
CA SER A 21 -10.53 -11.70 10.87
C SER A 21 -9.80 -10.75 11.81
N THR A 22 -9.99 -10.91 13.12
CA THR A 22 -9.26 -10.13 14.12
C THR A 22 -7.97 -10.85 14.51
N LEU A 23 -6.84 -10.18 14.32
CA LEU A 23 -5.51 -10.67 14.69
C LEU A 23 -5.03 -9.95 15.94
N ARG A 24 -4.45 -10.70 16.88
CA ARG A 24 -3.77 -10.12 18.03
C ARG A 24 -2.30 -9.90 17.72
N VAL A 25 -1.82 -8.66 17.88
CA VAL A 25 -0.42 -8.27 17.71
C VAL A 25 0.07 -7.65 19.02
N GLY A 26 0.75 -8.45 19.84
CA GLY A 26 1.14 -8.05 21.19
C GLY A 26 -0.07 -7.73 22.08
N LYS A 27 -0.22 -6.48 22.48
CA LYS A 27 -1.39 -5.99 23.25
C LYS A 27 -2.49 -5.36 22.39
N TYR A 28 -2.29 -5.24 21.08
CA TYR A 28 -3.22 -4.61 20.15
C TYR A 28 -4.00 -5.65 19.35
N TYR A 29 -5.13 -5.23 18.85
CA TYR A 29 -5.94 -5.99 17.90
C TYR A 29 -5.94 -5.29 16.54
N LEU A 30 -5.84 -6.07 15.48
CA LEU A 30 -5.87 -5.61 14.10
C LEU A 30 -6.93 -6.42 13.36
N ASP A 31 -7.89 -5.74 12.79
CA ASP A 31 -8.85 -6.37 11.90
C ASP A 31 -8.25 -6.50 10.51
N PHE A 32 -8.39 -7.66 9.94
CA PHE A 32 -7.74 -8.04 8.70
C PHE A 32 -8.75 -8.64 7.70
N LEU A 33 -8.70 -8.12 6.48
CA LEU A 33 -9.38 -8.69 5.33
C LEU A 33 -8.35 -9.29 4.40
N SER A 34 -8.39 -10.60 4.20
CA SER A 34 -7.55 -11.24 3.19
C SER A 34 -7.98 -10.78 1.79
N GLY A 35 -7.01 -10.51 0.93
CA GLY A 35 -7.24 -10.28 -0.49
C GLY A 35 -7.68 -11.55 -1.22
N ILE A 36 -7.68 -11.50 -2.55
CA ILE A 36 -7.91 -12.68 -3.38
C ILE A 36 -6.74 -13.65 -3.23
N THR A 37 -7.06 -14.92 -2.97
CA THR A 37 -6.05 -15.96 -2.74
C THR A 37 -5.39 -16.47 -4.02
N ARG A 38 -6.02 -16.24 -5.17
CA ARG A 38 -5.55 -16.69 -6.48
C ARG A 38 -5.60 -15.54 -7.48
N PRO A 39 -4.50 -15.28 -8.23
CA PRO A 39 -4.43 -14.16 -9.17
C PRO A 39 -5.51 -14.19 -10.26
N ASP A 40 -5.96 -15.35 -10.69
CA ASP A 40 -7.01 -15.55 -11.70
C ASP A 40 -8.41 -15.11 -11.22
N ARG A 41 -8.60 -14.93 -9.91
CA ARG A 41 -9.86 -14.47 -9.32
C ARG A 41 -10.02 -12.95 -9.25
N TRP A 42 -9.11 -12.18 -9.87
CA TRP A 42 -9.24 -10.72 -9.92
C TRP A 42 -10.60 -10.21 -10.47
N PRO A 43 -11.32 -10.91 -11.38
CA PRO A 43 -12.62 -10.44 -11.86
C PRO A 43 -13.71 -10.40 -10.78
N GLU A 44 -13.48 -11.07 -9.63
CA GLU A 44 -14.40 -11.03 -8.48
C GLU A 44 -14.35 -9.70 -7.71
N LEU A 45 -13.29 -8.92 -7.88
CA LEU A 45 -13.14 -7.58 -7.28
C LEU A 45 -13.67 -6.51 -8.22
N ARG A 46 -14.98 -6.42 -8.34
CA ARG A 46 -15.61 -5.38 -9.15
C ARG A 46 -15.42 -4.02 -8.49
N THR A 47 -15.07 -3.02 -9.28
CA THR A 47 -14.79 -1.64 -8.85
C THR A 47 -15.88 -1.09 -7.94
N ARG A 48 -17.16 -1.22 -8.33
CA ARG A 48 -18.30 -0.72 -7.56
C ARG A 48 -18.40 -1.42 -6.19
N ALA A 49 -18.32 -2.73 -6.16
CA ALA A 49 -18.40 -3.52 -4.93
C ALA A 49 -17.25 -3.19 -3.97
N LEU A 50 -16.03 -3.02 -4.49
CA LEU A 50 -14.89 -2.59 -3.68
C LEU A 50 -15.11 -1.16 -3.13
N CYS A 51 -15.58 -0.24 -3.95
CA CYS A 51 -15.87 1.12 -3.55
C CYS A 51 -16.91 1.16 -2.40
N ASP A 52 -18.01 0.42 -2.54
CA ASP A 52 -19.07 0.35 -1.52
C ASP A 52 -18.57 -0.32 -0.24
N SER A 53 -17.75 -1.37 -0.36
CA SER A 53 -17.07 -2.01 0.79
C SER A 53 -16.16 -1.05 1.53
N LEU A 54 -15.32 -0.28 0.81
CA LEU A 54 -14.40 0.69 1.42
C LEU A 54 -15.15 1.84 2.10
N LYS A 55 -16.23 2.33 1.50
CA LYS A 55 -17.11 3.33 2.13
C LYS A 55 -17.71 2.81 3.43
N TRP A 56 -18.22 1.58 3.41
CA TRP A 56 -18.78 0.95 4.60
C TRP A 56 -17.73 0.78 5.72
N LEU A 57 -16.51 0.34 5.37
CA LEU A 57 -15.38 0.23 6.30
C LEU A 57 -14.96 1.60 6.87
N ALA A 58 -15.00 2.67 6.07
CA ALA A 58 -14.63 4.02 6.50
C ALA A 58 -15.54 4.60 7.59
N HIS A 59 -16.74 4.04 7.78
CA HIS A 59 -17.62 4.41 8.91
C HIS A 59 -17.27 3.64 10.20
N ARG A 60 -16.43 2.59 10.10
CA ARG A 60 -16.12 1.69 11.22
C ARG A 60 -14.67 1.83 11.72
N TYR A 61 -13.76 2.27 10.86
CA TYR A 61 -12.33 2.32 11.15
C TYR A 61 -11.78 3.72 10.92
N ASP A 62 -10.98 4.17 11.88
CA ASP A 62 -10.26 5.44 11.78
C ASP A 62 -9.16 5.39 10.72
N VAL A 63 -8.56 4.22 10.51
CA VAL A 63 -7.49 3.99 9.54
C VAL A 63 -7.71 2.67 8.81
N ILE A 64 -7.67 2.73 7.48
CA ILE A 64 -7.72 1.55 6.59
C ILE A 64 -6.44 1.54 5.79
N ILE A 65 -5.71 0.43 5.84
CA ILE A 65 -4.49 0.23 5.06
C ILE A 65 -4.81 -0.76 3.94
N LEU A 66 -4.59 -0.33 2.70
CA LEU A 66 -4.78 -1.15 1.51
C LEU A 66 -3.42 -1.54 0.94
N ASP A 67 -3.10 -2.83 0.95
CA ASP A 67 -1.95 -3.38 0.23
C ASP A 67 -2.39 -3.74 -1.20
N THR A 68 -1.82 -3.07 -2.19
CA THR A 68 -2.25 -3.15 -3.59
C THR A 68 -1.17 -3.76 -4.48
N ALA A 69 -1.57 -4.27 -5.65
CA ALA A 69 -0.63 -4.65 -6.69
C ALA A 69 0.14 -3.41 -7.20
N ALA A 70 1.37 -3.62 -7.66
CA ALA A 70 2.24 -2.55 -8.14
C ALA A 70 1.91 -2.08 -9.59
N CYS A 71 1.01 -2.76 -10.30
CA CYS A 71 0.71 -2.45 -11.69
C CYS A 71 -0.45 -1.45 -11.80
N LEU A 72 -0.22 -0.38 -12.57
CA LEU A 72 -1.19 0.68 -12.86
C LEU A 72 -1.63 0.68 -14.32
N GLU A 73 -1.19 -0.29 -15.13
CA GLU A 73 -1.56 -0.35 -16.54
C GLU A 73 -3.07 -0.43 -16.69
N SER A 74 -3.60 0.42 -17.54
CA SER A 74 -5.03 0.48 -17.85
C SER A 74 -5.35 -0.47 -19.00
N ASP A 75 -6.37 -1.31 -18.82
CA ASP A 75 -6.92 -2.15 -19.91
C ASP A 75 -7.61 -1.31 -21.02
N ALA A 76 -7.70 0.02 -20.85
CA ALA A 76 -8.32 0.91 -21.83
C ALA A 76 -7.59 0.92 -23.20
N GLU A 77 -6.29 0.63 -23.21
CA GLU A 77 -5.49 0.51 -24.44
C GLU A 77 -5.79 -0.79 -25.22
N LEU A 78 -6.44 -1.76 -24.61
CA LEU A 78 -6.73 -3.06 -25.21
C LEU A 78 -8.11 -3.11 -25.90
N GLY A 79 -8.84 -1.99 -25.99
CA GLY A 79 -10.10 -1.90 -26.77
C GLY A 79 -11.27 -2.73 -26.22
N PHE A 80 -11.15 -3.28 -25.02
CA PHE A 80 -12.23 -4.03 -24.37
C PHE A 80 -13.26 -3.08 -23.73
N ALA A 81 -14.55 -3.40 -23.93
CA ALA A 81 -15.68 -2.58 -23.50
C ALA A 81 -15.54 -2.09 -22.05
N GLN A 82 -15.84 -0.81 -21.82
CA GLN A 82 -15.72 -0.09 -20.52
C GLN A 82 -16.54 -0.69 -19.37
N THR A 83 -17.34 -1.72 -19.61
CA THR A 83 -18.27 -2.32 -18.64
C THR A 83 -17.77 -3.62 -17.98
N GLY A 84 -16.64 -4.17 -18.42
CA GLY A 84 -16.06 -5.40 -17.87
C GLY A 84 -15.20 -5.18 -16.61
N PRO A 85 -14.90 -6.25 -15.86
CA PRO A 85 -13.94 -6.17 -14.78
C PRO A 85 -12.55 -5.83 -15.33
N ARG A 86 -11.82 -4.91 -14.65
CA ARG A 86 -10.47 -4.46 -15.05
C ARG A 86 -9.44 -5.18 -14.21
N ARG A 87 -8.39 -5.72 -14.83
CA ARG A 87 -7.33 -6.48 -14.13
C ARG A 87 -6.71 -5.71 -12.97
N ASN A 88 -6.44 -4.42 -13.16
CA ASN A 88 -5.88 -3.53 -12.14
C ASN A 88 -6.95 -2.65 -11.47
N GLY A 89 -8.23 -2.93 -11.68
CA GLY A 89 -9.35 -2.13 -11.19
C GLY A 89 -9.34 -1.95 -9.67
N ALA A 90 -8.96 -2.97 -8.93
CA ALA A 90 -8.87 -2.90 -7.47
C ALA A 90 -7.78 -1.90 -7.01
N THR A 91 -6.59 -1.93 -7.64
CA THR A 91 -5.50 -0.98 -7.36
C THR A 91 -5.92 0.46 -7.71
N ILE A 92 -6.50 0.65 -8.89
CA ILE A 92 -6.96 1.97 -9.34
C ILE A 92 -8.03 2.51 -8.38
N THR A 93 -9.04 1.71 -8.05
CA THR A 93 -10.09 2.10 -7.08
C THR A 93 -9.50 2.46 -5.71
N ALA A 94 -8.55 1.68 -5.22
CA ALA A 94 -7.88 1.96 -3.95
C ALA A 94 -7.16 3.31 -3.97
N LEU A 95 -6.43 3.62 -5.04
CA LEU A 95 -5.74 4.90 -5.22
C LEU A 95 -6.71 6.08 -5.32
N GLU A 96 -7.81 5.94 -6.08
CA GLU A 96 -8.84 6.97 -6.25
C GLU A 96 -9.58 7.30 -4.94
N MET A 97 -9.67 6.34 -4.02
CA MET A 97 -10.32 6.52 -2.73
C MET A 97 -9.37 6.92 -1.59
N ALA A 98 -8.06 6.77 -1.77
CA ALA A 98 -7.07 6.99 -0.73
C ALA A 98 -6.92 8.48 -0.36
N ASP A 99 -6.75 8.76 0.93
CA ASP A 99 -6.34 10.08 1.45
C ASP A 99 -4.80 10.20 1.46
N HIS A 100 -4.11 9.08 1.66
CA HIS A 100 -2.65 8.98 1.64
C HIS A 100 -2.23 7.82 0.76
N ILE A 101 -1.32 8.06 -0.17
CA ILE A 101 -0.73 7.06 -1.04
C ILE A 101 0.75 6.93 -0.66
N VAL A 102 1.18 5.76 -0.23
CA VAL A 102 2.58 5.47 0.03
C VAL A 102 3.15 4.72 -1.18
N LEU A 103 3.85 5.45 -2.03
CA LEU A 103 4.59 4.87 -3.14
C LEU A 103 5.91 4.31 -2.61
N LEU A 104 6.00 2.99 -2.49
CA LEU A 104 7.11 2.28 -1.90
C LEU A 104 7.92 1.53 -2.97
N GLY A 105 9.16 1.91 -3.16
CA GLY A 105 10.07 1.27 -4.11
C GLY A 105 11.35 0.76 -3.47
N ASN A 106 11.98 -0.25 -4.07
CA ASN A 106 13.30 -0.70 -3.62
C ASN A 106 14.38 0.33 -3.98
N ALA A 107 15.33 0.52 -3.06
CA ALA A 107 16.50 1.38 -3.26
C ALA A 107 17.59 0.66 -4.10
N ASP A 108 17.26 0.34 -5.34
CA ASP A 108 18.17 -0.32 -6.27
C ASP A 108 17.95 0.16 -7.72
N ILE A 109 18.83 -0.29 -8.62
CA ILE A 109 18.84 0.11 -10.04
C ILE A 109 17.57 -0.27 -10.82
N ILE A 110 16.78 -1.19 -10.30
CA ILE A 110 15.51 -1.63 -10.91
C ILE A 110 14.33 -0.94 -10.24
N GLY A 111 14.36 -0.82 -8.91
CA GLY A 111 13.27 -0.29 -8.10
C GLY A 111 13.01 1.19 -8.35
N ILE A 112 14.06 2.00 -8.45
CA ILE A 112 13.93 3.45 -8.67
C ILE A 112 13.26 3.76 -10.02
N PRO A 113 13.69 3.23 -11.17
CA PRO A 113 13.00 3.47 -12.45
C PRO A 113 11.54 2.98 -12.46
N ARG A 114 11.26 1.85 -11.81
CA ARG A 114 9.87 1.34 -11.68
C ARG A 114 9.00 2.30 -10.88
N MET A 115 9.56 2.86 -9.83
CA MET A 115 8.83 3.80 -8.97
C MET A 115 8.57 5.13 -9.68
N ILE A 116 9.54 5.65 -10.44
CA ILE A 116 9.38 6.83 -11.29
C ILE A 116 8.25 6.59 -12.30
N ARG A 117 8.28 5.46 -13.00
CA ARG A 117 7.23 5.10 -13.96
C ARG A 117 5.85 5.01 -13.30
N ALA A 118 5.74 4.37 -12.14
CA ALA A 118 4.47 4.28 -11.41
C ALA A 118 3.96 5.66 -10.98
N TYR A 119 4.86 6.54 -10.55
CA TYR A 119 4.50 7.93 -10.22
C TYR A 119 3.98 8.68 -11.45
N ASP A 120 4.66 8.57 -12.59
CA ASP A 120 4.26 9.22 -13.84
C ASP A 120 2.91 8.69 -14.32
N GLN A 121 2.69 7.37 -14.32
CA GLN A 121 1.41 6.77 -14.65
C GLN A 121 0.25 7.29 -13.79
N MET A 122 0.47 7.46 -12.47
CA MET A 122 -0.55 8.06 -11.60
C MET A 122 -0.86 9.51 -11.98
N ARG A 123 0.13 10.27 -12.47
CA ARG A 123 -0.02 11.69 -12.86
C ARG A 123 -0.58 11.85 -14.26
N GLU A 124 -0.33 10.91 -15.16
CA GLU A 124 -0.75 10.92 -16.57
C GLU A 124 -2.17 10.38 -16.80
N GLY A 125 -2.88 10.01 -15.74
CA GLY A 125 -4.29 9.66 -15.81
C GLY A 125 -4.61 8.16 -15.74
N ALA A 126 -3.66 7.31 -15.29
CA ALA A 126 -3.98 5.92 -14.98
C ALA A 126 -5.07 5.79 -13.91
N CYS A 127 -5.16 6.78 -13.01
CA CYS A 127 -6.22 6.93 -12.02
C CYS A 127 -6.54 8.40 -11.76
N THR A 128 -7.76 8.68 -11.28
CA THR A 128 -8.17 10.04 -10.90
C THR A 128 -8.01 10.19 -9.39
N LEU A 129 -6.88 10.74 -8.98
CA LEU A 129 -6.63 10.97 -7.55
C LEU A 129 -7.53 12.09 -7.02
N ARG A 130 -7.95 11.97 -5.76
CA ARG A 130 -8.67 13.04 -5.06
C ARG A 130 -7.75 14.26 -4.90
N ASP A 131 -8.31 15.47 -4.98
CA ASP A 131 -7.54 16.71 -4.81
C ASP A 131 -6.85 16.80 -3.45
N THR A 132 -7.40 16.16 -2.44
CA THR A 132 -6.87 16.10 -1.08
C THR A 132 -5.85 14.99 -0.88
N ALA A 133 -5.70 14.06 -1.83
CA ALA A 133 -4.81 12.91 -1.72
C ALA A 133 -3.34 13.35 -1.68
N LYS A 134 -2.59 12.79 -0.73
CA LYS A 134 -1.17 13.07 -0.57
C LYS A 134 -0.34 11.85 -0.98
N VAL A 135 0.60 12.05 -1.88
CA VAL A 135 1.53 11.00 -2.31
C VAL A 135 2.83 11.13 -1.52
N HIS A 136 3.20 10.05 -0.83
CA HIS A 136 4.43 9.94 -0.04
C HIS A 136 5.37 8.94 -0.70
N ILE A 137 6.57 9.39 -1.05
CA ILE A 137 7.56 8.58 -1.78
C ILE A 137 8.56 8.02 -0.78
N TRP A 138 8.62 6.69 -0.65
CA TRP A 138 9.50 6.02 0.29
C TRP A 138 10.38 5.00 -0.41
N LEU A 139 11.68 5.02 -0.11
CA LEU A 139 12.64 4.02 -0.57
C LEU A 139 12.87 2.94 0.48
N ASN A 140 12.64 1.70 0.08
CA ASN A 140 12.78 0.51 0.92
C ASN A 140 14.09 -0.22 0.64
N LYS A 141 14.53 -1.04 1.57
CA LYS A 141 15.74 -1.86 1.49
C LYS A 141 17.00 -1.05 1.24
N VAL A 142 17.08 0.14 1.85
CA VAL A 142 18.26 0.99 1.79
C VAL A 142 19.42 0.31 2.51
N ARG A 143 20.56 0.22 1.84
CA ARG A 143 21.77 -0.43 2.35
C ARG A 143 23.03 0.20 1.78
N ALA A 144 24.06 0.31 2.61
CA ALA A 144 25.33 0.94 2.23
C ALA A 144 26.06 0.18 1.10
N GLU A 145 25.92 -1.13 1.04
CA GLU A 145 26.55 -1.98 0.01
C GLU A 145 26.05 -1.70 -1.41
N ALA A 146 24.85 -1.16 -1.55
CA ALA A 146 24.25 -0.83 -2.85
C ALA A 146 24.48 0.62 -3.27
N THR A 147 24.65 1.54 -2.31
CA THR A 147 24.61 2.98 -2.55
C THR A 147 25.75 3.76 -1.92
N GLY A 148 26.69 3.09 -1.24
CA GLY A 148 27.81 3.75 -0.56
C GLY A 148 27.52 4.14 0.88
N ARG A 149 28.50 4.75 1.55
CA ARG A 149 28.42 5.07 3.01
C ARG A 149 27.29 6.04 3.37
N ASP A 150 26.95 6.95 2.48
CA ASP A 150 25.86 7.92 2.64
C ASP A 150 24.70 7.58 1.69
N ALA A 151 24.15 6.40 1.90
CA ALA A 151 23.14 5.80 1.04
C ALA A 151 21.92 6.71 0.81
N GLU A 152 21.42 7.34 1.87
CA GLU A 152 20.22 8.19 1.79
C GLU A 152 20.50 9.44 0.94
N ARG A 153 21.66 10.05 1.09
CA ARG A 153 22.07 11.22 0.32
C ARG A 153 22.25 10.90 -1.16
N GLU A 154 22.93 9.79 -1.48
CA GLU A 154 23.12 9.38 -2.87
C GLU A 154 21.81 9.03 -3.56
N LEU A 155 20.89 8.38 -2.85
CA LEU A 155 19.55 8.10 -3.35
C LEU A 155 18.73 9.39 -3.56
N ALA A 156 18.83 10.35 -2.63
CA ALA A 156 18.17 11.64 -2.77
C ALA A 156 18.72 12.43 -3.97
N ASN A 157 20.03 12.45 -4.17
CA ASN A 157 20.68 13.09 -5.32
C ASN A 157 20.23 12.43 -6.64
N THR A 158 20.21 11.10 -6.68
CA THR A 158 19.75 10.33 -7.84
C THR A 158 18.29 10.65 -8.16
N TRP A 159 17.44 10.68 -7.14
CA TRP A 159 16.03 11.04 -7.28
C TRP A 159 15.86 12.48 -7.78
N GLN A 160 16.60 13.44 -7.22
CA GLN A 160 16.55 14.83 -7.65
C GLN A 160 16.95 15.00 -9.12
N ARG A 161 17.87 14.17 -9.62
CA ARG A 161 18.36 14.21 -10.99
C ARG A 161 17.44 13.56 -12.00
N PHE A 162 16.83 12.44 -11.65
CA PHE A 162 16.09 11.57 -12.59
C PHE A 162 14.64 11.37 -12.24
N GLY A 163 14.23 11.67 -11.01
CA GLY A 163 12.88 11.48 -10.51
C GLY A 163 11.97 12.69 -10.77
N PRO A 164 10.71 12.55 -10.40
CA PRO A 164 9.76 13.65 -10.45
C PRO A 164 10.12 14.75 -9.44
N ARG A 165 9.49 15.92 -9.60
CA ARG A 165 9.72 17.06 -8.69
C ARG A 165 9.31 16.81 -7.23
N SER A 166 8.46 15.79 -6.97
CA SER A 166 8.09 15.42 -5.60
C SER A 166 9.28 14.80 -4.86
N PRO A 167 9.66 15.30 -3.68
CA PRO A 167 10.82 14.80 -2.95
C PRO A 167 10.56 13.42 -2.35
N ILE A 168 11.63 12.67 -2.06
CA ILE A 168 11.55 11.47 -1.25
C ILE A 168 11.11 11.87 0.17
N SER A 169 10.08 11.20 0.67
CA SER A 169 9.52 11.42 2.01
C SER A 169 10.31 10.69 3.10
N GLY A 170 11.00 9.61 2.75
CA GLY A 170 11.83 8.88 3.71
C GLY A 170 12.41 7.57 3.18
N PHE A 171 13.14 6.91 4.07
CA PHE A 171 13.93 5.73 3.80
C PHE A 171 13.66 4.64 4.82
N LEU A 172 13.56 3.39 4.36
CA LEU A 172 13.45 2.21 5.20
C LEU A 172 14.70 1.35 5.02
N PRO A 173 15.44 1.06 6.09
CA PRO A 173 16.67 0.29 6.02
C PRO A 173 16.40 -1.18 5.69
N TYR A 174 17.38 -1.84 5.06
CA TYR A 174 17.33 -3.27 4.79
C TYR A 174 17.76 -4.07 6.03
N ASP A 175 16.79 -4.62 6.73
CA ASP A 175 17.02 -5.42 7.96
C ASP A 175 16.56 -6.87 7.78
N ARG A 176 17.16 -7.54 6.79
CA ARG A 176 16.82 -8.92 6.40
C ARG A 176 16.89 -9.87 7.61
N LYS A 177 17.98 -9.81 8.38
CA LYS A 177 18.22 -10.77 9.48
C LYS A 177 17.11 -10.72 10.54
N THR A 178 16.67 -9.52 10.88
CA THR A 178 15.60 -9.32 11.88
C THR A 178 14.24 -9.75 11.30
N VAL A 179 13.97 -9.41 10.04
CA VAL A 179 12.73 -9.79 9.34
C VAL A 179 12.61 -11.31 9.23
N ASP A 180 13.65 -11.99 8.73
CA ASP A 180 13.66 -13.46 8.58
C ASP A 180 13.45 -14.17 9.92
N ARG A 181 14.05 -13.67 11.00
CA ARG A 181 13.88 -14.24 12.35
C ARG A 181 12.48 -14.02 12.93
N ALA A 182 11.91 -12.83 12.74
CA ALA A 182 10.54 -12.53 13.16
C ALA A 182 9.55 -13.44 12.44
N TRP A 183 9.70 -13.55 11.12
CA TRP A 183 8.87 -14.41 10.28
C TRP A 183 8.96 -15.89 10.68
N PHE A 184 10.18 -16.40 10.87
CA PHE A 184 10.38 -17.79 11.34
C PHE A 184 9.70 -18.10 12.67
N ARG A 185 9.54 -17.08 13.52
CA ARG A 185 8.84 -17.20 14.82
C ARG A 185 7.33 -16.93 14.74
N GLY A 186 6.79 -16.62 13.56
CA GLY A 186 5.41 -16.22 13.42
C GLY A 186 5.05 -14.94 14.17
N GLN A 187 6.04 -14.04 14.34
CA GLN A 187 5.88 -12.78 15.07
C GLN A 187 6.03 -11.59 14.12
N THR A 188 5.33 -10.51 14.42
CA THR A 188 5.57 -9.23 13.74
C THR A 188 6.92 -8.64 14.18
N LEU A 189 7.49 -7.76 13.36
CA LEU A 189 8.70 -7.02 13.75
C LEU A 189 8.50 -6.20 15.02
N LEU A 190 7.29 -5.68 15.24
CA LEU A 190 6.96 -4.89 16.42
C LEU A 190 7.02 -5.73 17.70
N GLU A 191 6.66 -7.02 17.63
CA GLU A 191 6.73 -7.96 18.75
C GLU A 191 8.14 -8.47 18.94
N TYR A 192 8.81 -8.87 17.85
CA TYR A 192 10.12 -9.51 17.91
C TYR A 192 11.26 -8.52 18.23
N ALA A 193 11.28 -7.38 17.54
CA ALA A 193 12.36 -6.39 17.64
C ALA A 193 11.83 -4.95 17.56
N PRO A 194 11.09 -4.47 18.58
CA PRO A 194 10.38 -3.18 18.55
C PRO A 194 11.31 -1.95 18.41
N ARG A 195 12.62 -2.14 18.59
CA ARG A 195 13.64 -1.09 18.45
C ARG A 195 14.53 -1.28 17.23
N SER A 196 14.23 -2.23 16.34
CA SER A 196 15.02 -2.41 15.12
C SER A 196 15.00 -1.16 14.25
N PRO A 197 16.05 -0.89 13.47
CA PRO A 197 16.09 0.26 12.55
C PRO A 197 14.89 0.33 11.61
N LEU A 198 14.41 -0.84 11.14
CA LEU A 198 13.25 -0.90 10.26
C LEU A 198 11.95 -0.49 10.99
N VAL A 199 11.73 -0.94 12.22
CA VAL A 199 10.57 -0.49 13.03
C VAL A 199 10.62 1.01 13.29
N VAL A 200 11.81 1.55 13.56
CA VAL A 200 12.00 3.00 13.72
C VAL A 200 11.66 3.73 12.40
N GLY A 201 12.10 3.21 11.27
CA GLY A 201 11.75 3.74 9.95
C GLY A 201 10.25 3.72 9.67
N ILE A 202 9.57 2.60 9.97
CA ILE A 202 8.11 2.48 9.81
C ILE A 202 7.36 3.47 10.72
N ARG A 203 7.85 3.71 11.94
CA ARG A 203 7.27 4.75 12.82
C ARG A 203 7.43 6.16 12.25
N LYS A 204 8.57 6.47 11.61
CA LYS A 204 8.77 7.75 10.91
C LYS A 204 7.78 7.89 9.75
N LEU A 205 7.56 6.80 8.97
CA LEU A 205 6.56 6.78 7.92
C LEU A 205 5.17 7.09 8.51
N TYR A 206 4.75 6.39 9.54
CA TYR A 206 3.47 6.63 10.21
C TYR A 206 3.30 8.11 10.63
N VAL A 207 4.33 8.70 11.24
CA VAL A 207 4.32 10.11 11.64
C VAL A 207 4.21 11.04 10.44
N SER A 208 4.90 10.72 9.32
CA SER A 208 4.87 11.54 8.11
C SER A 208 3.49 11.59 7.44
N LEU A 209 2.64 10.58 7.66
CA LEU A 209 1.26 10.58 7.19
C LEU A 209 0.37 11.55 7.97
N GLY A 210 0.82 12.09 9.11
CA GLY A 210 0.03 13.00 9.93
C GLY A 210 -1.16 12.32 10.61
N LEU A 211 -1.17 10.99 10.67
CA LEU A 211 -2.22 10.24 11.35
C LEU A 211 -2.16 10.52 12.85
N ARG A 212 -3.31 10.86 13.44
CA ARG A 212 -3.40 11.05 14.88
C ARG A 212 -3.02 9.77 15.60
N LYS A 213 -2.34 9.88 16.74
CA LYS A 213 -2.10 8.70 17.60
C LYS A 213 -3.44 8.03 17.86
N LEU A 214 -3.58 6.79 17.41
CA LEU A 214 -4.67 5.92 17.84
C LEU A 214 -4.56 5.81 19.37
N ARG A 215 -5.62 6.19 20.04
CA ARG A 215 -5.69 6.15 21.52
C ARG A 215 -5.78 4.72 22.03
#